data_b84f5fd9c565ba911761a6148e19c752
#
_entry.id   b84f5fd9c565ba911761a6148e19c752
#
_cell.length_a   1.000
_cell.length_b   1.000
_cell.length_c   1.000
_cell.angle_alpha   90.00
_cell.angle_beta   90.00
_cell.angle_gamma   90.00
#
_symmetry.space_group_name_H-M   'P 1'
#
loop_
_entity.id
_entity.type
_entity.pdbx_description
1 polymer ?
#
loop_
_entity_poly.entity_id
_entity_poly.type
_entity_poly.pdbx_seq_one_letter_code
_entity_poly.pdbx_strand_id
1 'polypeptide(L)'
;FEPVRVGEIEVLPILCRDTSYFDFAFLITTPDGTIHWTGDLCLHGMQADKTLRQMELLCERGADVLLCDATSFMDNVLQLMVPSLEAKDIPSDPAIPKGMLSEKEYYESLFAKLKDLPGLCVFNYYQREMDDASQFLAWAKETGRVCAFEPDAAYIVYKFLGIEPYVYVPDAKRYENLRGTLWMRELFDHCTVVTPAEICANPRGYMVQNSYEHIMELFSLPNAGGVYLHADGIPIGAFDPAYANMRRIVGMAGFAYMTCFCENYFGHGYPQQVKYFVDKVNPRVLIPCHSHNPERLLPRDGVQLLPEMYREYTLKNHVFSPLDQMEAK
;
A
#
# COMPACT_ATOMS: atom_id res chain seq x y z
N PHE A 1 3.98 -2.14 -20.62
CA PHE A 1 5.44 -2.13 -20.55
C PHE A 1 5.99 -3.16 -21.54
N GLU A 2 7.21 -2.96 -22.03
CA GLU A 2 7.88 -3.88 -22.94
C GLU A 2 8.74 -4.86 -22.14
N PRO A 3 8.85 -6.13 -22.57
CA PRO A 3 9.70 -7.09 -21.91
C PRO A 3 11.18 -6.69 -22.05
N VAL A 4 11.96 -6.91 -21.00
CA VAL A 4 13.41 -6.71 -20.97
C VAL A 4 14.09 -8.07 -21.08
N ARG A 5 15.10 -8.20 -21.95
CA ARG A 5 15.87 -9.44 -22.12
C ARG A 5 17.27 -9.33 -21.53
N VAL A 6 17.63 -10.34 -20.76
CA VAL A 6 18.97 -10.52 -20.18
C VAL A 6 19.45 -11.93 -20.58
N GLY A 7 20.22 -12.03 -21.66
CA GLY A 7 20.57 -13.32 -22.24
C GLY A 7 19.33 -14.05 -22.76
N GLU A 8 19.11 -15.27 -22.27
CA GLU A 8 17.94 -16.10 -22.61
C GLU A 8 16.73 -15.85 -21.69
N ILE A 9 16.87 -14.99 -20.68
CA ILE A 9 15.81 -14.64 -19.76
C ILE A 9 15.03 -13.43 -20.26
N GLU A 10 13.71 -13.53 -20.31
CA GLU A 10 12.80 -12.43 -20.60
C GLU A 10 12.04 -12.06 -19.32
N VAL A 11 12.07 -10.77 -18.93
CA VAL A 11 11.35 -10.23 -17.80
C VAL A 11 10.29 -9.27 -18.29
N LEU A 12 9.02 -9.61 -18.14
CA LEU A 12 7.88 -8.74 -18.45
C LEU A 12 7.40 -8.08 -17.15
N PRO A 13 7.60 -6.76 -16.97
CA PRO A 13 6.98 -6.02 -15.88
C PRO A 13 5.48 -5.83 -16.18
N ILE A 14 4.65 -6.08 -15.18
CA ILE A 14 3.20 -5.94 -15.23
C ILE A 14 2.80 -4.98 -14.14
N LEU A 15 2.11 -3.90 -14.48
CA LEU A 15 1.66 -2.94 -13.49
C LEU A 15 0.54 -3.57 -12.64
N CYS A 16 0.76 -3.69 -11.34
CA CYS A 16 -0.21 -4.27 -10.40
C CYS A 16 -1.13 -3.21 -9.82
N ARG A 17 -0.52 -2.13 -9.32
CA ARG A 17 -1.21 -0.98 -8.76
C ARG A 17 -0.49 0.29 -9.23
N ASP A 18 -1.24 1.34 -9.57
CA ASP A 18 -0.66 2.65 -9.88
C ASP A 18 -0.47 3.50 -8.62
N THR A 19 -0.97 3.01 -7.49
CA THR A 19 -1.14 3.76 -6.26
C THR A 19 0.15 3.97 -5.53
N SER A 20 0.99 2.94 -5.45
CA SER A 20 2.29 3.06 -4.83
C SER A 20 3.38 3.01 -5.89
N TYR A 21 3.84 4.15 -6.34
CA TYR A 21 5.05 4.31 -7.15
C TYR A 21 5.35 3.11 -8.06
N PHE A 22 4.49 2.81 -9.05
CA PHE A 22 4.71 1.69 -9.93
C PHE A 22 5.01 0.40 -9.15
N ASP A 23 4.00 -0.15 -8.51
CA ASP A 23 4.11 -1.51 -8.02
C ASP A 23 4.00 -2.47 -9.20
N PHE A 24 5.04 -3.30 -9.36
CA PHE A 24 5.15 -4.23 -10.47
C PHE A 24 5.07 -5.68 -10.03
N ALA A 25 4.24 -6.44 -10.72
CA ALA A 25 4.45 -7.87 -10.89
C ALA A 25 5.50 -8.12 -11.97
N PHE A 26 6.11 -9.28 -11.93
CA PHE A 26 7.08 -9.70 -12.92
C PHE A 26 6.78 -11.10 -13.43
N LEU A 27 6.59 -11.25 -14.74
CA LEU A 27 6.62 -12.56 -15.39
C LEU A 27 8.01 -12.78 -15.96
N ILE A 28 8.73 -13.74 -15.41
CA ILE A 28 10.09 -14.12 -15.80
C ILE A 28 9.99 -15.40 -16.60
N THR A 29 10.37 -15.33 -17.86
CA THR A 29 10.40 -16.48 -18.78
C THR A 29 11.84 -16.88 -19.04
N THR A 30 12.13 -18.16 -18.85
CA THR A 30 13.43 -18.76 -19.11
C THR A 30 13.25 -19.96 -20.05
N PRO A 31 14.33 -20.52 -20.65
CA PRO A 31 14.25 -21.78 -21.40
C PRO A 31 13.73 -22.96 -20.60
N ASP A 32 13.85 -22.91 -19.27
CA ASP A 32 13.46 -23.95 -18.34
C ASP A 32 12.04 -23.82 -17.76
N GLY A 33 11.39 -22.67 -17.99
CA GLY A 33 10.01 -22.43 -17.52
C GLY A 33 9.78 -20.97 -17.09
N THR A 34 8.65 -20.75 -16.39
CA THR A 34 8.15 -19.44 -16.00
C THR A 34 8.07 -19.28 -14.49
N ILE A 35 8.50 -18.11 -14.01
CA ILE A 35 8.34 -17.67 -12.62
C ILE A 35 7.53 -16.37 -12.64
N HIS A 36 6.54 -16.29 -11.80
CA HIS A 36 5.77 -15.08 -11.62
C HIS A 36 5.83 -14.56 -10.19
N TRP A 37 6.13 -13.28 -10.03
CA TRP A 37 6.01 -12.51 -8.80
C TRP A 37 4.79 -11.61 -8.92
N THR A 38 3.82 -11.72 -8.00
CA THR A 38 2.54 -11.01 -8.15
C THR A 38 2.61 -9.52 -7.84
N GLY A 39 3.58 -9.05 -7.06
CA GLY A 39 3.40 -7.80 -6.35
C GLY A 39 2.20 -7.88 -5.40
N ASP A 40 1.66 -6.76 -4.96
CA ASP A 40 0.49 -6.70 -4.11
C ASP A 40 -0.80 -7.03 -4.89
N LEU A 41 -1.63 -7.90 -4.33
CA LEU A 41 -2.90 -8.29 -4.93
C LEU A 41 -4.07 -7.58 -4.22
N CYS A 42 -4.97 -6.97 -5.01
CA CYS A 42 -6.22 -6.42 -4.49
C CYS A 42 -7.33 -6.50 -5.54
N LEU A 43 -8.41 -7.25 -5.25
CA LEU A 43 -9.57 -7.38 -6.13
C LEU A 43 -10.77 -6.50 -5.71
N HIS A 44 -10.65 -5.74 -4.63
CA HIS A 44 -11.68 -4.83 -4.13
C HIS A 44 -11.19 -3.35 -4.09
N GLY A 45 -9.98 -3.12 -4.59
CA GLY A 45 -9.39 -1.80 -4.74
C GLY A 45 -9.94 -1.03 -5.93
N MET A 46 -9.67 0.27 -5.99
CA MET A 46 -10.06 1.13 -7.12
C MET A 46 -9.36 0.73 -8.42
N GLN A 47 -8.27 -0.03 -8.34
CA GLN A 47 -7.49 -0.52 -9.47
C GLN A 47 -7.52 -2.05 -9.61
N ALA A 48 -8.61 -2.68 -9.18
CA ALA A 48 -8.81 -4.12 -9.27
C ALA A 48 -8.69 -4.68 -10.70
N ASP A 49 -8.97 -3.86 -11.72
CA ASP A 49 -8.81 -4.20 -13.13
C ASP A 49 -7.37 -4.60 -13.49
N LYS A 50 -6.36 -4.03 -12.84
CA LYS A 50 -4.96 -4.39 -13.06
C LYS A 50 -4.63 -5.78 -12.53
N THR A 51 -5.10 -6.11 -11.33
CA THR A 51 -4.98 -7.48 -10.79
C THR A 51 -5.72 -8.50 -11.68
N LEU A 52 -6.88 -8.14 -12.22
CA LEU A 52 -7.63 -9.01 -13.14
C LEU A 52 -6.87 -9.22 -14.45
N ARG A 53 -6.30 -8.17 -15.05
CA ARG A 53 -5.47 -8.28 -16.26
C ARG A 53 -4.22 -9.13 -16.04
N GLN A 54 -3.58 -8.99 -14.89
CA GLN A 54 -2.46 -9.84 -14.48
C GLN A 54 -2.89 -11.31 -14.44
N MET A 55 -4.02 -11.59 -13.81
CA MET A 55 -4.57 -12.95 -13.72
C MET A 55 -4.88 -13.53 -15.11
N GLU A 56 -5.51 -12.76 -15.99
CA GLU A 56 -5.80 -13.16 -17.37
C GLU A 56 -4.53 -13.52 -18.13
N LEU A 57 -3.51 -12.66 -18.06
CA LEU A 57 -2.21 -12.90 -18.70
C LEU A 57 -1.56 -14.20 -18.21
N LEU A 58 -1.64 -14.48 -16.93
CA LEU A 58 -1.09 -15.71 -16.35
C LEU A 58 -1.89 -16.96 -16.74
N CYS A 59 -3.20 -16.83 -16.89
CA CYS A 59 -4.03 -17.92 -17.40
C CYS A 59 -3.67 -18.26 -18.86
N GLU A 60 -3.30 -17.26 -19.66
CA GLU A 60 -2.90 -17.45 -21.06
C GLU A 60 -1.49 -18.04 -21.19
N ARG A 61 -0.53 -17.54 -20.39
CA ARG A 61 0.89 -17.91 -20.53
C ARG A 61 1.32 -19.07 -19.64
N GLY A 62 0.55 -19.36 -18.59
CA GLY A 62 0.89 -20.32 -17.55
C GLY A 62 1.93 -19.78 -16.55
N ALA A 63 1.98 -20.39 -15.38
CA ALA A 63 2.98 -20.14 -14.36
C ALA A 63 3.48 -21.47 -13.79
N ASP A 64 4.77 -21.79 -13.98
CA ASP A 64 5.35 -22.96 -13.33
C ASP A 64 5.54 -22.68 -11.84
N VAL A 65 6.02 -21.46 -11.51
CA VAL A 65 6.20 -21.01 -10.13
C VAL A 65 5.47 -19.68 -9.94
N LEU A 66 4.61 -19.61 -8.93
CA LEU A 66 3.92 -18.40 -8.51
C LEU A 66 4.38 -17.99 -7.10
N LEU A 67 5.12 -16.86 -7.02
CA LEU A 67 5.39 -16.18 -5.75
C LEU A 67 4.23 -15.20 -5.53
N CYS A 68 3.35 -15.52 -4.59
CA CYS A 68 2.06 -14.87 -4.43
C CYS A 68 2.01 -14.02 -3.16
N ASP A 69 1.53 -12.79 -3.29
CA ASP A 69 1.14 -11.98 -2.12
C ASP A 69 0.11 -12.75 -1.27
N ALA A 70 0.47 -12.99 -0.03
CA ALA A 70 -0.35 -13.66 0.97
C ALA A 70 -0.47 -12.83 2.26
N THR A 71 -0.34 -11.50 2.15
CA THR A 71 -0.38 -10.57 3.30
C THR A 71 -1.66 -10.73 4.12
N SER A 72 -2.79 -10.99 3.48
CA SER A 72 -4.07 -11.22 4.17
C SER A 72 -4.13 -12.52 4.99
N PHE A 73 -3.15 -13.40 4.85
CA PHE A 73 -3.03 -14.62 5.68
C PHE A 73 -2.28 -14.34 6.98
N MET A 74 -2.52 -13.17 7.60
CA MET A 74 -2.10 -12.78 8.94
C MET A 74 -3.16 -13.14 9.96
N ASP A 75 -2.73 -13.39 11.22
CA ASP A 75 -3.63 -13.86 12.28
C ASP A 75 -4.83 -12.96 12.51
N ASN A 76 -4.64 -11.65 12.57
CA ASN A 76 -5.70 -10.68 12.79
C ASN A 76 -6.73 -10.67 11.64
N VAL A 77 -6.29 -10.76 10.39
CA VAL A 77 -7.16 -10.77 9.21
C VAL A 77 -7.92 -12.10 9.12
N LEU A 78 -7.21 -13.21 9.30
CA LEU A 78 -7.81 -14.54 9.29
C LEU A 78 -8.85 -14.74 10.41
N GLN A 79 -8.58 -14.20 11.61
CA GLN A 79 -9.52 -14.26 12.73
C GLN A 79 -10.83 -13.53 12.46
N LEU A 80 -10.78 -12.42 11.71
CA LEU A 80 -11.97 -11.66 11.35
C LEU A 80 -12.76 -12.31 10.21
N MET A 81 -12.08 -12.85 9.20
CA MET A 81 -12.72 -13.26 7.95
C MET A 81 -13.00 -14.76 7.86
N VAL A 82 -12.06 -15.59 8.31
CA VAL A 82 -12.14 -17.06 8.18
C VAL A 82 -11.62 -17.81 9.42
N PRO A 83 -12.04 -17.43 10.63
CA PRO A 83 -11.40 -17.85 11.89
C PRO A 83 -11.46 -19.37 12.13
N SER A 84 -12.49 -20.05 11.63
CA SER A 84 -12.75 -21.47 11.88
C SER A 84 -12.54 -22.38 10.66
N LEU A 85 -12.14 -21.79 9.51
CA LEU A 85 -11.96 -22.59 8.31
C LEU A 85 -10.57 -23.26 8.28
N GLU A 86 -10.55 -24.53 7.92
CA GLU A 86 -9.32 -25.22 7.54
C GLU A 86 -8.75 -24.61 6.24
N ALA A 87 -7.45 -24.71 6.00
CA ALA A 87 -6.81 -24.16 4.79
C ALA A 87 -7.50 -24.63 3.49
N LYS A 88 -7.90 -25.89 3.43
CA LYS A 88 -8.59 -26.51 2.27
C LYS A 88 -10.00 -25.97 2.05
N ASP A 89 -10.62 -25.37 3.07
CA ASP A 89 -12.01 -24.91 3.05
C ASP A 89 -12.14 -23.41 2.86
N ILE A 90 -11.01 -22.69 2.71
CA ILE A 90 -11.02 -21.25 2.37
C ILE A 90 -11.66 -21.11 0.97
N PRO A 91 -12.77 -20.35 0.85
CA PRO A 91 -13.47 -20.25 -0.41
C PRO A 91 -12.63 -19.55 -1.49
N SER A 92 -12.80 -19.99 -2.72
CA SER A 92 -12.24 -19.37 -3.91
C SER A 92 -13.31 -18.44 -4.51
N ASP A 93 -13.33 -17.18 -4.09
CA ASP A 93 -14.40 -16.25 -4.44
C ASP A 93 -13.83 -14.83 -4.68
N PRO A 94 -14.06 -14.21 -5.85
CA PRO A 94 -13.64 -12.83 -6.10
C PRO A 94 -14.46 -11.78 -5.33
N ALA A 95 -15.61 -12.16 -4.77
CA ALA A 95 -16.47 -11.25 -4.04
C ALA A 95 -15.83 -10.74 -2.75
N ILE A 96 -16.24 -9.57 -2.32
CA ILE A 96 -15.87 -9.03 -1.01
C ILE A 96 -16.54 -9.86 0.08
N PRO A 97 -15.82 -10.29 1.13
CA PRO A 97 -16.43 -11.04 2.24
C PRO A 97 -17.55 -10.25 2.89
N LYS A 98 -18.57 -10.95 3.36
CA LYS A 98 -19.72 -10.31 4.02
C LYS A 98 -19.28 -9.46 5.22
N GLY A 99 -19.68 -8.18 5.20
CA GLY A 99 -19.36 -7.23 6.26
C GLY A 99 -18.04 -6.48 6.07
N MET A 100 -17.29 -6.84 5.04
CA MET A 100 -16.08 -6.10 4.64
C MET A 100 -16.42 -5.03 3.60
N LEU A 101 -15.53 -4.03 3.47
CA LEU A 101 -15.69 -2.90 2.56
C LEU A 101 -14.79 -3.03 1.33
N SER A 102 -15.23 -2.46 0.23
CA SER A 102 -14.34 -2.07 -0.86
C SER A 102 -13.51 -0.84 -0.46
N GLU A 103 -12.42 -0.60 -1.16
CA GLU A 103 -11.59 0.60 -0.96
C GLU A 103 -12.42 1.89 -1.12
N LYS A 104 -13.30 1.94 -2.10
CA LYS A 104 -14.21 3.08 -2.30
C LYS A 104 -15.13 3.32 -1.10
N GLU A 105 -15.81 2.29 -0.61
CA GLU A 105 -16.70 2.38 0.55
C GLU A 105 -15.93 2.78 1.82
N TYR A 106 -14.71 2.31 1.94
CA TYR A 106 -13.79 2.70 3.00
C TYR A 106 -13.51 4.21 2.97
N TYR A 107 -13.07 4.77 1.84
CA TYR A 107 -12.83 6.21 1.69
C TYR A 107 -14.12 7.03 1.93
N GLU A 108 -15.26 6.59 1.40
CA GLU A 108 -16.55 7.25 1.64
C GLU A 108 -16.88 7.30 3.14
N SER A 109 -16.66 6.20 3.86
CA SER A 109 -16.92 6.13 5.31
C SER A 109 -15.99 7.05 6.11
N LEU A 110 -14.73 7.16 5.69
CA LEU A 110 -13.73 8.02 6.30
C LEU A 110 -14.05 9.48 6.06
N PHE A 111 -14.35 9.85 4.82
CA PHE A 111 -14.73 11.22 4.47
C PHE A 111 -15.97 11.70 5.23
N ALA A 112 -16.97 10.84 5.40
CA ALA A 112 -18.14 11.17 6.18
C ALA A 112 -17.82 11.59 7.62
N LYS A 113 -16.73 11.11 8.20
CA LYS A 113 -16.24 11.50 9.54
C LYS A 113 -15.43 12.81 9.51
N LEU A 114 -14.80 13.13 8.39
CA LEU A 114 -13.89 14.26 8.26
C LEU A 114 -14.55 15.55 7.76
N LYS A 115 -15.61 15.45 6.95
CA LYS A 115 -16.21 16.59 6.24
C LYS A 115 -16.65 17.76 7.13
N ASP A 116 -17.14 17.46 8.34
CA ASP A 116 -17.69 18.44 9.28
C ASP A 116 -16.73 18.82 10.42
N LEU A 117 -15.44 18.47 10.30
CA LEU A 117 -14.46 18.79 11.34
C LEU A 117 -14.37 20.30 11.58
N PRO A 118 -14.48 20.76 12.85
CA PRO A 118 -14.44 22.20 13.17
C PRO A 118 -13.03 22.78 13.19
N GLY A 119 -12.00 21.95 13.31
CA GLY A 119 -10.60 22.35 13.44
C GLY A 119 -9.71 21.88 12.30
N LEU A 120 -8.42 21.89 12.55
CA LEU A 120 -7.39 21.41 11.64
C LEU A 120 -7.50 19.89 11.46
N CYS A 121 -7.38 19.43 10.21
CA CYS A 121 -7.15 18.02 9.92
C CYS A 121 -5.66 17.81 9.65
N VAL A 122 -4.95 17.15 10.56
CA VAL A 122 -3.60 16.64 10.28
C VAL A 122 -3.72 15.20 9.84
N PHE A 123 -2.99 14.80 8.81
CA PHE A 123 -3.04 13.42 8.34
C PHE A 123 -1.65 12.85 8.09
N ASN A 124 -1.51 11.55 8.35
CA ASN A 124 -0.32 10.76 8.04
C ASN A 124 -0.75 9.60 7.15
N TYR A 125 -0.17 9.51 5.95
CA TYR A 125 -0.45 8.45 4.98
C TYR A 125 0.85 7.86 4.45
N TYR A 126 0.78 6.72 3.80
CA TYR A 126 1.94 6.15 3.14
C TYR A 126 2.29 6.99 1.91
N GLN A 127 3.36 7.77 2.00
CA GLN A 127 3.69 8.84 1.02
C GLN A 127 3.83 8.36 -0.43
N ARG A 128 3.91 7.08 -0.67
CA ARG A 128 3.95 6.48 -2.00
C ARG A 128 2.57 6.08 -2.54
N GLU A 129 1.52 6.19 -1.74
CA GLU A 129 0.14 5.91 -2.15
C GLU A 129 -0.47 7.15 -2.81
N MET A 130 -0.50 7.15 -4.13
CA MET A 130 -1.01 8.30 -4.91
C MET A 130 -2.53 8.37 -4.94
N ASP A 131 -3.23 7.25 -4.77
CA ASP A 131 -4.68 7.23 -4.61
C ASP A 131 -5.08 7.92 -3.31
N ASP A 132 -4.37 7.65 -2.19
CA ASP A 132 -4.56 8.36 -0.93
C ASP A 132 -4.34 9.87 -1.09
N ALA A 133 -3.21 10.26 -1.69
CA ALA A 133 -2.93 11.67 -1.94
C ALA A 133 -4.04 12.33 -2.77
N SER A 134 -4.53 11.64 -3.80
CA SER A 134 -5.62 12.10 -4.66
C SER A 134 -6.94 12.23 -3.89
N GLN A 135 -7.24 11.30 -2.99
CA GLN A 135 -8.43 11.37 -2.12
C GLN A 135 -8.34 12.54 -1.14
N PHE A 136 -7.19 12.76 -0.48
CA PHE A 136 -7.01 13.92 0.42
C PHE A 136 -7.17 15.25 -0.33
N LEU A 137 -6.65 15.35 -1.54
CA LEU A 137 -6.84 16.53 -2.40
C LEU A 137 -8.32 16.74 -2.77
N ALA A 138 -9.02 15.68 -3.12
CA ALA A 138 -10.45 15.72 -3.44
C ALA A 138 -11.28 16.16 -2.22
N TRP A 139 -11.02 15.60 -1.04
CA TRP A 139 -11.71 15.97 0.20
C TRP A 139 -11.42 17.40 0.62
N ALA A 140 -10.18 17.85 0.49
CA ALA A 140 -9.82 19.24 0.77
C ALA A 140 -10.63 20.19 -0.13
N LYS A 141 -10.69 19.90 -1.43
CA LYS A 141 -11.48 20.67 -2.41
C LYS A 141 -12.97 20.69 -2.04
N GLU A 142 -13.55 19.54 -1.73
CA GLU A 142 -14.97 19.40 -1.42
C GLU A 142 -15.36 20.14 -0.12
N THR A 143 -14.47 20.14 0.87
CA THR A 143 -14.66 20.83 2.17
C THR A 143 -14.21 22.27 2.18
N GLY A 144 -13.69 22.80 1.07
CA GLY A 144 -13.15 24.15 0.96
C GLY A 144 -11.86 24.35 1.76
N ARG A 145 -11.06 23.29 1.96
CA ARG A 145 -9.78 23.33 2.65
C ARG A 145 -8.61 23.33 1.67
N VAL A 146 -7.47 23.81 2.12
CA VAL A 146 -6.19 23.65 1.45
C VAL A 146 -5.53 22.38 1.95
N CYS A 147 -5.16 21.48 1.04
CA CYS A 147 -4.37 20.29 1.36
C CYS A 147 -2.89 20.61 1.19
N ALA A 148 -2.14 20.66 2.28
CA ALA A 148 -0.72 20.96 2.29
C ALA A 148 0.08 19.71 2.68
N PHE A 149 1.12 19.41 1.90
CA PHE A 149 2.00 18.27 2.10
C PHE A 149 3.36 18.72 2.63
N GLU A 150 4.05 17.87 3.35
CA GLU A 150 5.48 18.03 3.62
C GLU A 150 6.27 18.02 2.30
N PRO A 151 7.45 18.64 2.23
CA PRO A 151 8.17 18.84 0.97
C PRO A 151 8.42 17.54 0.16
N ASP A 152 8.77 16.45 0.85
CA ASP A 152 9.05 15.17 0.18
C ASP A 152 7.79 14.58 -0.47
N ALA A 153 6.68 14.55 0.27
CA ALA A 153 5.39 14.10 -0.24
C ALA A 153 4.87 15.04 -1.33
N ALA A 154 5.02 16.36 -1.15
CA ALA A 154 4.63 17.35 -2.14
C ALA A 154 5.38 17.17 -3.48
N TYR A 155 6.69 16.84 -3.42
CA TYR A 155 7.47 16.57 -4.63
C TYR A 155 6.95 15.35 -5.38
N ILE A 156 6.60 14.30 -4.66
CA ILE A 156 5.99 13.10 -5.24
C ILE A 156 4.65 13.46 -5.91
N VAL A 157 3.77 14.15 -5.19
CA VAL A 157 2.47 14.62 -5.70
C VAL A 157 2.64 15.47 -6.96
N TYR A 158 3.59 16.41 -6.96
CA TYR A 158 3.91 17.23 -8.12
C TYR A 158 4.35 16.40 -9.32
N LYS A 159 5.27 15.46 -9.11
CA LYS A 159 5.83 14.65 -10.20
C LYS A 159 4.86 13.63 -10.78
N PHE A 160 4.01 13.01 -9.95
CA PHE A 160 3.12 11.93 -10.38
C PHE A 160 1.73 12.39 -10.76
N LEU A 161 1.16 13.34 -10.02
CA LEU A 161 -0.16 13.86 -10.32
C LEU A 161 -0.14 15.08 -11.24
N GLY A 162 1.04 15.68 -11.46
CA GLY A 162 1.19 16.83 -12.36
C GLY A 162 0.48 18.09 -11.86
N ILE A 163 0.27 18.22 -10.55
CA ILE A 163 -0.40 19.37 -9.92
C ILE A 163 0.60 20.20 -9.13
N GLU A 164 0.38 21.51 -9.06
CA GLU A 164 1.15 22.41 -8.21
C GLU A 164 0.64 22.31 -6.76
N PRO A 165 1.39 21.68 -5.82
CA PRO A 165 0.91 21.44 -4.47
C PRO A 165 1.05 22.64 -3.56
N TYR A 166 0.29 22.64 -2.46
CA TYR A 166 0.61 23.42 -1.29
C TYR A 166 1.65 22.67 -0.44
N VAL A 167 2.71 23.36 -0.03
CA VAL A 167 3.82 22.76 0.71
C VAL A 167 3.88 23.38 2.11
N TYR A 168 3.71 22.54 3.12
CA TYR A 168 3.85 22.93 4.52
C TYR A 168 5.33 23.07 4.89
N VAL A 169 5.71 24.27 5.35
CA VAL A 169 7.07 24.58 5.80
C VAL A 169 7.02 25.18 7.21
N PRO A 170 7.55 24.47 8.24
CA PRO A 170 7.41 24.89 9.63
C PRO A 170 8.20 26.15 9.98
N ASP A 171 9.32 26.42 9.28
CA ASP A 171 10.14 27.61 9.51
C ASP A 171 10.91 28.07 8.26
N ALA A 172 11.27 29.36 8.22
CA ALA A 172 11.95 29.97 7.08
C ALA A 172 13.36 29.38 6.83
N LYS A 173 14.08 28.99 7.88
CA LYS A 173 15.44 28.44 7.76
C LYS A 173 15.38 27.04 7.10
N ARG A 174 14.42 26.21 7.50
CA ARG A 174 14.19 24.91 6.87
C ARG A 174 13.80 25.08 5.40
N TYR A 175 12.93 26.05 5.10
CA TYR A 175 12.54 26.37 3.73
C TYR A 175 13.73 26.72 2.85
N GLU A 176 14.63 27.63 3.31
CA GLU A 176 15.83 28.03 2.57
C GLU A 176 16.78 26.85 2.35
N ASN A 177 16.99 26.02 3.37
CA ASN A 177 17.81 24.82 3.26
C ASN A 177 17.26 23.82 2.22
N LEU A 178 15.97 23.58 2.24
CA LEU A 178 15.30 22.69 1.28
C LEU A 178 15.36 23.25 -0.14
N ARG A 179 15.09 24.55 -0.32
CA ARG A 179 15.16 25.22 -1.63
C ARG A 179 16.57 25.19 -2.22
N GLY A 180 17.61 25.12 -1.41
CA GLY A 180 18.99 24.92 -1.84
C GLY A 180 19.27 23.55 -2.49
N THR A 181 18.41 22.55 -2.26
CA THR A 181 18.56 21.20 -2.80
C THR A 181 18.09 21.15 -4.25
N LEU A 182 18.88 20.53 -5.15
CA LEU A 182 18.60 20.57 -6.59
C LEU A 182 17.20 20.04 -6.95
N TRP A 183 16.80 18.90 -6.41
CA TRP A 183 15.51 18.28 -6.70
C TRP A 183 14.32 19.01 -6.04
N MET A 184 14.53 19.68 -4.91
CA MET A 184 13.52 20.50 -4.27
C MET A 184 13.33 21.87 -4.93
N ARG A 185 14.35 22.40 -5.61
CA ARG A 185 14.25 23.69 -6.29
C ARG A 185 13.11 23.74 -7.27
N GLU A 186 12.98 22.69 -8.07
CA GLU A 186 11.89 22.58 -9.05
C GLU A 186 10.53 22.62 -8.35
N LEU A 187 10.34 21.89 -7.25
CA LEU A 187 9.10 21.92 -6.48
C LEU A 187 8.78 23.34 -6.00
N PHE A 188 9.74 24.00 -5.38
CA PHE A 188 9.52 25.33 -4.80
C PHE A 188 9.34 26.44 -5.84
N ASP A 189 9.69 26.22 -7.09
CA ASP A 189 9.38 27.12 -8.21
C ASP A 189 7.93 26.92 -8.72
N HIS A 190 7.24 25.81 -8.33
CA HIS A 190 5.89 25.42 -8.76
C HIS A 190 4.92 25.14 -7.61
N CYS A 191 5.20 25.54 -6.39
CA CYS A 191 4.32 25.32 -5.24
C CYS A 191 3.89 26.60 -4.55
N THR A 192 2.86 26.49 -3.73
CA THR A 192 2.49 27.52 -2.75
C THR A 192 2.91 27.09 -1.36
N VAL A 193 3.77 27.86 -0.71
CA VAL A 193 4.23 27.59 0.65
C VAL A 193 3.13 27.93 1.66
N VAL A 194 2.90 27.05 2.63
CA VAL A 194 1.98 27.23 3.76
C VAL A 194 2.78 27.19 5.06
N THR A 195 2.55 28.17 5.91
CA THR A 195 3.25 28.34 7.19
C THR A 195 2.35 28.02 8.39
N PRO A 196 2.92 27.70 9.57
CA PRO A 196 2.15 27.56 10.81
C PRO A 196 1.29 28.78 11.15
N ALA A 197 1.77 29.98 10.83
CA ALA A 197 1.03 31.22 11.11
C ALA A 197 -0.28 31.30 10.31
N GLU A 198 -0.27 30.91 9.04
CA GLU A 198 -1.46 30.85 8.19
C GLU A 198 -2.45 29.80 8.68
N ILE A 199 -1.96 28.61 9.07
CA ILE A 199 -2.77 27.54 9.64
C ILE A 199 -3.41 27.99 10.96
N CYS A 200 -2.64 28.64 11.86
CA CYS A 200 -3.15 29.16 13.13
C CYS A 200 -4.22 30.23 12.93
N ALA A 201 -4.10 31.05 11.88
CA ALA A 201 -5.10 32.07 11.57
C ALA A 201 -6.43 31.49 11.08
N ASN A 202 -6.41 30.31 10.43
CA ASN A 202 -7.62 29.65 9.92
C ASN A 202 -7.50 28.11 9.98
N PRO A 203 -7.51 27.48 11.17
CA PRO A 203 -7.29 26.03 11.31
C PRO A 203 -8.23 25.17 10.47
N ARG A 204 -9.52 25.57 10.42
CA ARG A 204 -10.52 24.85 9.63
C ARG A 204 -10.23 24.89 8.13
N GLY A 205 -9.48 25.86 7.64
CA GLY A 205 -9.18 26.01 6.23
C GLY A 205 -8.11 25.06 5.70
N TYR A 206 -7.56 24.18 6.55
CA TYR A 206 -6.44 23.34 6.16
C TYR A 206 -6.60 21.87 6.49
N MET A 207 -6.01 21.04 5.62
CA MET A 207 -5.59 19.66 5.85
C MET A 207 -4.07 19.63 5.67
N VAL A 208 -3.32 19.12 6.65
CA VAL A 208 -1.85 19.17 6.65
C VAL A 208 -1.28 17.78 6.84
N GLN A 209 -0.48 17.33 5.88
CA GLN A 209 0.26 16.08 6.03
C GLN A 209 1.40 16.27 7.05
N ASN A 210 1.53 15.28 7.94
CA ASN A 210 2.60 15.25 8.95
C ASN A 210 3.08 13.81 9.15
N SER A 211 4.27 13.52 8.68
CA SER A 211 4.94 12.22 8.85
C SER A 211 5.41 12.02 10.28
N TYR A 212 5.69 10.77 10.66
CA TYR A 212 6.25 10.46 11.96
C TYR A 212 7.63 11.11 12.20
N GLU A 213 8.42 11.27 11.16
CA GLU A 213 9.71 11.93 11.24
C GLU A 213 9.60 13.38 11.71
N HIS A 214 8.48 14.03 11.39
CA HIS A 214 8.21 15.43 11.74
C HIS A 214 7.10 15.59 12.79
N ILE A 215 6.72 14.53 13.47
CA ILE A 215 5.57 14.53 14.40
C ILE A 215 5.67 15.58 15.52
N MET A 216 6.88 16.00 15.88
CA MET A 216 7.06 17.05 16.89
C MET A 216 6.55 18.42 16.43
N GLU A 217 6.35 18.63 15.14
CA GLU A 217 5.77 19.86 14.59
C GLU A 217 4.31 20.07 15.00
N LEU A 218 3.62 18.99 15.41
CA LEU A 218 2.26 19.06 15.95
C LEU A 218 2.12 20.04 17.12
N PHE A 219 3.18 20.23 17.93
CA PHE A 219 3.16 21.17 19.05
C PHE A 219 3.12 22.64 18.62
N SER A 220 3.39 22.93 17.34
CA SER A 220 3.32 24.27 16.74
C SER A 220 2.00 24.51 15.99
N LEU A 221 1.12 23.51 15.92
CA LEU A 221 -0.14 23.58 15.19
C LEU A 221 -1.34 23.75 16.13
N PRO A 222 -2.42 24.42 15.69
CA PRO A 222 -3.61 24.62 16.50
C PRO A 222 -4.41 23.32 16.64
N ASN A 223 -4.64 22.88 17.86
CA ASN A 223 -5.27 21.60 18.17
C ASN A 223 -6.77 21.68 18.54
N ALA A 224 -7.33 22.89 18.75
CA ALA A 224 -8.71 23.05 19.17
C ALA A 224 -9.70 22.51 18.11
N GLY A 225 -10.39 21.42 18.45
CA GLY A 225 -11.29 20.70 17.52
C GLY A 225 -10.57 20.02 16.36
N GLY A 226 -9.24 19.90 16.44
CA GLY A 226 -8.41 19.28 15.42
C GLY A 226 -8.30 17.77 15.62
N VAL A 227 -8.03 17.07 14.52
CA VAL A 227 -7.76 15.63 14.49
C VAL A 227 -6.43 15.31 13.85
N TYR A 228 -5.81 14.24 14.32
CA TYR A 228 -4.72 13.56 13.65
C TYR A 228 -5.25 12.26 13.04
N LEU A 229 -5.36 12.23 11.72
CA LEU A 229 -5.80 11.07 10.96
C LEU A 229 -4.59 10.23 10.58
N HIS A 230 -4.50 9.04 11.13
CA HIS A 230 -3.51 8.05 10.71
C HIS A 230 -4.12 7.18 9.61
N ALA A 231 -3.70 7.44 8.37
CA ALA A 231 -4.17 6.78 7.15
C ALA A 231 -3.04 5.90 6.58
N ASP A 232 -2.72 4.82 7.28
CA ASP A 232 -1.71 3.82 6.91
C ASP A 232 -0.28 4.37 6.70
N GLY A 233 0.00 5.59 7.18
CA GLY A 233 1.37 6.12 7.19
C GLY A 233 2.27 5.38 8.18
N ILE A 234 3.59 5.51 7.98
CA ILE A 234 4.58 4.97 8.92
C ILE A 234 4.53 5.76 10.22
N PRO A 235 4.53 5.09 11.39
CA PRO A 235 4.52 3.63 11.65
C PRO A 235 3.15 3.01 11.34
N ILE A 236 3.13 1.92 10.57
CA ILE A 236 1.91 1.38 9.97
C ILE A 236 0.92 0.84 11.01
N GLY A 237 1.37 0.26 12.10
CA GLY A 237 0.46 -0.34 13.07
C GLY A 237 1.10 -0.75 14.38
N ALA A 238 0.29 -1.36 15.25
CA ALA A 238 0.68 -1.69 16.63
C ALA A 238 1.84 -2.71 16.77
N PHE A 239 2.19 -3.40 15.70
CA PHE A 239 3.37 -4.26 15.64
C PHE A 239 4.70 -3.46 15.54
N ASP A 240 4.64 -2.19 15.14
CA ASP A 240 5.78 -1.29 15.14
C ASP A 240 5.86 -0.56 16.49
N PRO A 241 6.97 -0.67 17.26
CA PRO A 241 7.13 0.05 18.53
C PRO A 241 6.95 1.57 18.43
N ALA A 242 7.25 2.17 17.27
CA ALA A 242 7.07 3.60 17.02
C ALA A 242 5.59 4.02 17.01
N TYR A 243 4.66 3.10 16.73
CA TYR A 243 3.22 3.39 16.71
C TYR A 243 2.68 3.87 18.07
N ALA A 244 3.08 3.21 19.15
CA ALA A 244 2.70 3.63 20.50
C ALA A 244 3.25 5.02 20.86
N ASN A 245 4.48 5.34 20.41
CA ASN A 245 5.09 6.67 20.58
C ASN A 245 4.34 7.73 19.76
N MET A 246 4.01 7.45 18.52
CA MET A 246 3.20 8.33 17.66
C MET A 246 1.89 8.70 18.37
N ARG A 247 1.11 7.71 18.81
CA ARG A 247 -0.16 7.93 19.50
C ARG A 247 -0.01 8.78 20.78
N ARG A 248 1.05 8.53 21.56
CA ARG A 248 1.36 9.30 22.76
C ARG A 248 1.65 10.76 22.41
N ILE A 249 2.48 11.03 21.42
CA ILE A 249 2.84 12.39 20.98
C ILE A 249 1.61 13.12 20.46
N VAL A 250 0.78 12.50 19.63
CA VAL A 250 -0.48 13.07 19.14
C VAL A 250 -1.39 13.50 20.32
N GLY A 251 -1.56 12.61 21.31
CA GLY A 251 -2.33 12.94 22.52
C GLY A 251 -1.73 14.09 23.33
N MET A 252 -0.40 14.13 23.49
CA MET A 252 0.29 15.22 24.18
C MET A 252 0.18 16.55 23.43
N ALA A 253 0.17 16.53 22.11
CA ALA A 253 -0.06 17.71 21.26
C ALA A 253 -1.55 18.16 21.28
N GLY A 254 -2.44 17.38 21.88
CA GLY A 254 -3.86 17.74 22.09
C GLY A 254 -4.77 17.47 20.90
N PHE A 255 -4.32 16.70 19.90
CA PHE A 255 -5.17 16.28 18.79
C PHE A 255 -5.98 15.05 19.14
N ALA A 256 -7.23 14.99 18.69
CA ALA A 256 -8.00 13.75 18.70
C ALA A 256 -7.39 12.77 17.67
N TYR A 257 -7.10 11.56 18.11
CA TYR A 257 -6.57 10.54 17.21
C TYR A 257 -7.69 9.83 16.47
N MET A 258 -7.57 9.77 15.16
CA MET A 258 -8.44 9.01 14.28
C MET A 258 -7.58 8.09 13.42
N THR A 259 -7.99 6.86 13.25
CA THR A 259 -7.30 5.92 12.37
C THR A 259 -8.20 5.46 11.24
N CYS A 260 -7.60 5.19 10.11
CA CYS A 260 -8.22 4.51 8.99
C CYS A 260 -8.39 3.01 9.25
N PHE A 261 -7.63 2.42 10.16
CA PHE A 261 -7.84 1.03 10.54
C PHE A 261 -9.27 0.83 11.01
N CYS A 262 -10.09 0.30 10.12
CA CYS A 262 -11.40 -0.20 10.45
C CYS A 262 -11.33 -1.73 10.40
N GLU A 263 -12.02 -2.37 11.33
CA GLU A 263 -12.05 -3.83 11.44
C GLU A 263 -12.63 -4.52 10.20
N ASN A 264 -13.18 -3.75 9.25
CA ASN A 264 -13.88 -4.23 8.07
C ASN A 264 -13.26 -3.78 6.74
N TYR A 265 -12.02 -3.31 6.72
CA TYR A 265 -11.25 -3.03 5.51
C TYR A 265 -9.81 -3.49 5.66
N PHE A 266 -9.25 -3.97 4.55
CA PHE A 266 -7.85 -4.37 4.44
C PHE A 266 -7.31 -4.02 3.06
N GLY A 267 -6.14 -3.41 2.97
CA GLY A 267 -5.57 -2.87 1.72
C GLY A 267 -5.06 -3.91 0.72
N HIS A 268 -4.84 -5.18 1.14
CA HIS A 268 -4.52 -6.29 0.26
C HIS A 268 -5.75 -7.16 -0.01
N GLY A 269 -5.68 -7.98 -1.05
CA GLY A 269 -6.75 -8.92 -1.39
C GLY A 269 -7.20 -9.76 -0.22
N TYR A 270 -8.50 -9.86 0.01
CA TYR A 270 -9.05 -10.71 1.05
C TYR A 270 -8.67 -12.18 0.82
N PRO A 271 -8.54 -13.02 1.87
CA PRO A 271 -8.08 -14.41 1.72
C PRO A 271 -8.78 -15.20 0.64
N GLN A 272 -10.11 -15.07 0.51
CA GLN A 272 -10.90 -15.72 -0.54
C GLN A 272 -10.59 -15.20 -1.94
N GLN A 273 -10.24 -13.91 -2.07
CA GLN A 273 -9.87 -13.28 -3.34
C GLN A 273 -8.47 -13.72 -3.79
N VAL A 274 -7.52 -13.78 -2.86
CA VAL A 274 -6.17 -14.32 -3.13
C VAL A 274 -6.26 -15.79 -3.52
N LYS A 275 -7.09 -16.57 -2.80
CA LYS A 275 -7.36 -17.96 -3.15
C LYS A 275 -7.97 -18.09 -4.56
N TYR A 276 -8.92 -17.20 -4.90
CA TYR A 276 -9.51 -17.16 -6.24
C TYR A 276 -8.46 -16.88 -7.33
N PHE A 277 -7.58 -15.91 -7.10
CA PHE A 277 -6.48 -15.60 -8.02
C PHE A 277 -5.59 -16.83 -8.23
N VAL A 278 -5.14 -17.47 -7.15
CA VAL A 278 -4.30 -18.68 -7.19
C VAL A 278 -4.98 -19.82 -7.94
N ASP A 279 -6.27 -20.06 -7.67
CA ASP A 279 -7.01 -21.14 -8.31
C ASP A 279 -7.26 -20.91 -9.80
N LYS A 280 -7.41 -19.64 -10.21
CA LYS A 280 -7.55 -19.27 -11.62
C LYS A 280 -6.25 -19.46 -12.38
N VAL A 281 -5.15 -18.96 -11.83
CA VAL A 281 -3.81 -19.12 -12.40
C VAL A 281 -3.38 -20.58 -12.40
N ASN A 282 -3.72 -21.31 -11.36
CA ASN A 282 -3.44 -22.73 -11.16
C ASN A 282 -1.95 -23.09 -11.41
N PRO A 283 -1.01 -22.47 -10.64
CA PRO A 283 0.41 -22.70 -10.83
C PRO A 283 0.82 -24.13 -10.47
N ARG A 284 1.91 -24.63 -11.07
CA ARG A 284 2.47 -25.95 -10.68
C ARG A 284 3.06 -25.90 -9.26
N VAL A 285 3.73 -24.78 -8.92
CA VAL A 285 4.28 -24.52 -7.59
C VAL A 285 3.79 -23.17 -7.11
N LEU A 286 3.17 -23.14 -5.93
CA LEU A 286 2.78 -21.93 -5.23
C LEU A 286 3.74 -21.66 -4.07
N ILE A 287 4.28 -20.44 -4.01
CA ILE A 287 5.07 -19.93 -2.89
C ILE A 287 4.34 -18.73 -2.31
N PRO A 288 3.60 -18.87 -1.19
CA PRO A 288 3.00 -17.76 -0.50
C PRO A 288 4.08 -16.86 0.13
N CYS A 289 3.99 -15.55 -0.13
CA CYS A 289 4.95 -14.56 0.33
C CYS A 289 4.30 -13.59 1.33
N HIS A 290 5.11 -12.99 2.20
CA HIS A 290 4.70 -11.93 3.11
C HIS A 290 3.51 -12.28 4.01
N SER A 291 3.53 -13.48 4.60
CA SER A 291 2.45 -14.04 5.42
C SER A 291 2.94 -14.60 6.74
N HIS A 292 2.08 -14.54 7.78
CA HIS A 292 2.30 -15.25 9.05
C HIS A 292 1.83 -16.72 8.99
N ASN A 293 0.88 -17.03 8.11
CA ASN A 293 0.29 -18.36 7.95
C ASN A 293 0.32 -18.80 6.49
N PRO A 294 1.53 -18.85 5.86
CA PRO A 294 1.66 -19.16 4.45
C PRO A 294 1.09 -20.55 4.08
N GLU A 295 1.10 -21.50 5.01
CA GLU A 295 0.59 -22.85 4.85
C GLU A 295 -0.93 -22.89 4.60
N ARG A 296 -1.64 -21.81 4.89
CA ARG A 296 -3.10 -21.72 4.69
C ARG A 296 -3.52 -21.34 3.27
N LEU A 297 -2.60 -20.85 2.43
CA LEU A 297 -2.90 -20.58 1.02
C LEU A 297 -2.50 -21.78 0.15
N LEU A 298 -3.44 -22.67 -0.10
CA LEU A 298 -3.21 -23.87 -0.89
C LEU A 298 -3.59 -23.66 -2.37
N PRO A 299 -2.79 -24.15 -3.34
CA PRO A 299 -3.20 -24.18 -4.76
C PRO A 299 -4.28 -25.24 -4.98
N ARG A 300 -5.01 -25.12 -6.10
CA ARG A 300 -6.05 -26.09 -6.48
C ARG A 300 -5.46 -27.46 -6.87
N ASP A 301 -4.56 -27.48 -7.82
CA ASP A 301 -4.00 -28.72 -8.41
C ASP A 301 -2.47 -28.83 -8.24
N GLY A 302 -1.78 -27.70 -8.02
CA GLY A 302 -0.34 -27.64 -7.85
C GLY A 302 0.13 -28.04 -6.46
N VAL A 303 1.40 -27.80 -6.19
CA VAL A 303 1.99 -28.00 -4.87
C VAL A 303 2.31 -26.66 -4.20
N GLN A 304 2.05 -26.57 -2.90
CA GLN A 304 2.57 -25.47 -2.10
C GLN A 304 4.01 -25.78 -1.70
N LEU A 305 4.90 -24.83 -1.90
CA LEU A 305 6.26 -24.88 -1.40
C LEU A 305 6.45 -23.74 -0.39
N LEU A 306 6.88 -24.07 0.82
CA LEU A 306 7.34 -23.13 1.82
C LEU A 306 8.86 -23.16 1.81
N PRO A 307 9.54 -22.16 1.21
CA PRO A 307 10.98 -22.23 1.03
C PRO A 307 11.72 -22.11 2.37
N GLU A 308 12.79 -22.88 2.49
CA GLU A 308 13.68 -22.84 3.63
C GLU A 308 14.70 -21.70 3.47
N MET A 309 14.94 -20.96 4.54
CA MET A 309 15.93 -19.89 4.55
C MET A 309 17.33 -20.43 4.22
N TYR A 310 18.07 -19.72 3.38
CA TYR A 310 19.41 -20.09 2.89
C TYR A 310 19.48 -21.37 2.05
N ARG A 311 18.36 -21.92 1.61
CA ARG A 311 18.34 -23.05 0.68
C ARG A 311 18.18 -22.55 -0.75
N GLU A 312 18.99 -23.07 -1.66
CA GLU A 312 18.89 -22.76 -3.09
C GLU A 312 17.87 -23.64 -3.77
N TYR A 313 17.11 -23.04 -4.70
CA TYR A 313 16.11 -23.71 -5.52
C TYR A 313 16.41 -23.47 -7.00
N THR A 314 16.07 -24.43 -7.85
CA THR A 314 16.25 -24.31 -9.30
C THR A 314 14.97 -24.64 -10.03
N LEU A 315 14.74 -23.94 -11.16
CA LEU A 315 13.72 -24.29 -12.15
C LEU A 315 14.42 -24.91 -13.35
N LYS A 316 14.10 -26.18 -13.67
CA LYS A 316 14.66 -26.87 -14.81
C LYS A 316 13.61 -27.74 -15.48
N ASN A 317 13.43 -27.60 -16.80
CA ASN A 317 12.42 -28.33 -17.57
C ASN A 317 11.04 -28.29 -16.90
N HIS A 318 10.60 -27.10 -16.47
CA HIS A 318 9.32 -26.87 -15.77
C HIS A 318 9.19 -27.56 -14.39
N VAL A 319 10.27 -28.03 -13.81
CA VAL A 319 10.33 -28.61 -12.46
C VAL A 319 11.09 -27.67 -11.53
N PHE A 320 10.41 -27.21 -10.49
CA PHE A 320 11.01 -26.38 -9.45
C PHE A 320 11.28 -27.19 -8.19
N SER A 321 12.55 -27.27 -7.77
CA SER A 321 12.96 -28.06 -6.64
C SER A 321 14.23 -27.53 -5.95
N PRO A 322 14.51 -27.93 -4.72
CA PRO A 322 15.79 -27.64 -4.09
C PRO A 322 16.97 -28.16 -4.94
N LEU A 323 18.02 -27.34 -5.06
CA LEU A 323 19.18 -27.64 -5.90
C LEU A 323 19.90 -28.95 -5.48
N ASP A 324 20.01 -29.17 -4.18
CA ASP A 324 20.64 -30.36 -3.60
C ASP A 324 19.93 -31.68 -3.95
N GLN A 325 18.63 -31.64 -4.31
CA GLN A 325 17.87 -32.80 -4.75
C GLN A 325 18.04 -33.11 -6.24
N MET A 326 18.50 -32.16 -7.03
CA MET A 326 18.74 -32.34 -8.47
C MET A 326 20.11 -32.97 -8.77
N GLU A 327 21.10 -32.68 -7.92
CA GLU A 327 22.47 -33.25 -8.07
C GLU A 327 22.54 -34.72 -7.64
N ALA A 328 21.54 -35.21 -6.92
CA ALA A 328 21.46 -36.58 -6.42
C ALA A 328 20.79 -37.58 -7.38
N LYS A 329 20.35 -37.17 -8.56
CA LYS A 329 19.78 -37.99 -9.61
C LYS A 329 20.67 -38.03 -10.86
#